data_a933fa86fd699c2d78a3896828b09717
#
_entry.id   a933fa86fd699c2d78a3896828b09717
#
_cell.length_a   1.000
_cell.length_b   1.000
_cell.length_c   1.000
_cell.angle_alpha   90.00
_cell.angle_beta   90.00
_cell.angle_gamma   90.00
#
_symmetry.space_group_name_H-M   'P 1'
#
loop_
_entity.id
_entity.type
_entity.pdbx_description
1 polymer ?
#
loop_
_entity_poly.entity_id
_entity_poly.type
_entity_poly.pdbx_seq_one_letter_code
_entity_poly.pdbx_strand_id
1 'polypeptide(L)'
;NKAVPAENKDINFSLFWEVWDKLEKEYLDEAAVNKQKMFYGAISGLTSALGDPYTVFLPPQKQEESREELSGEFGGVGIQLGFKENRLVVITPLDETPAKLAGIEAGDFILRIKDEKNGIDRVTDGITLPEAVEIIRGPKGDPVILTIERGKQKPFEVSLKRDTILVKSV
;
A
#
# COMPACT_ATOMS: atom_id res chain seq x y z
N ASN A 1 25.72 -13.66 -9.33
CA ASN A 1 25.24 -15.05 -9.25
C ASN A 1 26.01 -15.76 -8.13
N LYS A 2 25.42 -15.89 -6.94
CA LYS A 2 25.93 -16.84 -5.94
C LYS A 2 25.56 -18.24 -6.42
N ALA A 3 26.57 -19.09 -6.62
CA ALA A 3 26.35 -20.51 -6.87
C ALA A 3 25.60 -21.14 -5.67
N VAL A 4 24.81 -22.18 -5.94
CA VAL A 4 24.15 -22.95 -4.87
C VAL A 4 25.26 -23.44 -3.91
N PRO A 5 25.12 -23.16 -2.58
CA PRO A 5 26.11 -23.61 -1.61
C PRO A 5 26.27 -25.12 -1.66
N ALA A 6 27.50 -25.57 -1.47
CA ALA A 6 27.86 -27.00 -1.54
C ALA A 6 27.05 -27.87 -0.55
N GLU A 7 26.61 -27.28 0.55
CA GLU A 7 25.82 -27.90 1.62
C GLU A 7 24.37 -28.26 1.19
N ASN A 8 23.87 -27.66 0.09
CA ASN A 8 22.51 -27.90 -0.40
C ASN A 8 22.47 -28.79 -1.67
N LYS A 9 23.52 -29.56 -1.93
CA LYS A 9 23.58 -30.44 -3.11
C LYS A 9 22.50 -31.53 -3.14
N ASP A 10 21.97 -31.89 -1.98
CA ASP A 10 20.92 -32.90 -1.86
C ASP A 10 19.52 -32.37 -2.24
N ILE A 11 19.38 -31.05 -2.43
CA ILE A 11 18.12 -30.42 -2.82
C ILE A 11 18.08 -30.30 -4.34
N ASN A 12 17.06 -30.92 -4.95
CA ASN A 12 16.87 -30.84 -6.39
C ASN A 12 16.21 -29.51 -6.80
N PHE A 13 17.03 -28.49 -7.03
CA PHE A 13 16.55 -27.20 -7.53
C PHE A 13 16.00 -27.25 -8.97
N SER A 14 16.26 -28.33 -9.71
CA SER A 14 15.66 -28.49 -11.05
C SER A 14 14.15 -28.57 -10.99
N LEU A 15 13.59 -29.24 -9.96
CA LEU A 15 12.16 -29.33 -9.75
C LEU A 15 11.53 -27.94 -9.52
N PHE A 16 12.22 -27.07 -8.77
CA PHE A 16 11.76 -25.69 -8.55
C PHE A 16 11.63 -24.93 -9.88
N TRP A 17 12.65 -25.02 -10.74
CA TRP A 17 12.66 -24.33 -12.02
C TRP A 17 11.65 -24.94 -13.00
N GLU A 18 11.46 -26.24 -12.96
CA GLU A 18 10.48 -26.94 -13.79
C GLU A 18 9.04 -26.47 -13.45
N VAL A 19 8.71 -26.37 -12.15
CA VAL A 19 7.44 -25.83 -11.69
C VAL A 19 7.28 -24.36 -12.06
N TRP A 20 8.34 -23.57 -11.89
CA TRP A 20 8.35 -22.15 -12.28
C TRP A 20 8.05 -21.96 -13.75
N ASP A 21 8.78 -22.66 -14.61
CA ASP A 21 8.62 -22.60 -16.07
C ASP A 21 7.22 -23.04 -16.50
N LYS A 22 6.68 -24.06 -15.84
CA LYS A 22 5.34 -24.55 -16.13
C LYS A 22 4.26 -23.53 -15.79
N LEU A 23 4.37 -22.89 -14.63
CA LEU A 23 3.46 -21.82 -14.22
C LEU A 23 3.56 -20.62 -15.18
N GLU A 24 4.77 -20.26 -15.60
CA GLU A 24 4.98 -19.12 -16.50
C GLU A 24 4.41 -19.37 -17.91
N LYS A 25 4.42 -20.63 -18.37
CA LYS A 25 4.04 -20.97 -19.75
C LYS A 25 2.62 -21.51 -19.89
N GLU A 26 2.09 -22.16 -18.85
CA GLU A 26 0.85 -22.93 -18.96
C GLU A 26 -0.26 -22.40 -18.03
N TYR A 27 -0.01 -21.35 -17.25
CA TYR A 27 -1.06 -20.80 -16.39
C TYR A 27 -2.14 -20.10 -17.22
N LEU A 28 -3.39 -20.42 -16.95
CA LEU A 28 -4.52 -20.01 -17.79
C LEU A 28 -4.72 -18.49 -17.86
N ASP A 29 -4.39 -17.79 -16.77
CA ASP A 29 -4.45 -16.32 -16.69
C ASP A 29 -3.04 -15.74 -16.71
N GLU A 30 -2.53 -15.46 -17.92
CA GLU A 30 -1.20 -14.88 -18.12
C GLU A 30 -1.01 -13.54 -17.37
N ALA A 31 -2.08 -12.76 -17.20
CA ALA A 31 -2.03 -11.48 -16.49
C ALA A 31 -1.78 -11.63 -14.98
N ALA A 32 -2.14 -12.79 -14.41
CA ALA A 32 -1.89 -13.11 -12.99
C ALA A 32 -0.44 -13.58 -12.74
N VAL A 33 0.32 -13.92 -13.80
CA VAL A 33 1.71 -14.40 -13.67
C VAL A 33 2.65 -13.21 -13.44
N ASN A 34 2.97 -12.96 -12.19
CA ASN A 34 3.94 -11.94 -11.79
C ASN A 34 5.18 -12.60 -11.19
N LYS A 35 6.30 -12.54 -11.93
CA LYS A 35 7.58 -13.16 -11.54
C LYS A 35 8.08 -12.72 -10.16
N GLN A 36 7.94 -11.44 -9.84
CA GLN A 36 8.39 -10.91 -8.56
C GLN A 36 7.52 -11.41 -7.41
N LYS A 37 6.20 -11.46 -7.62
CA LYS A 37 5.26 -12.02 -6.64
C LYS A 37 5.50 -13.53 -6.43
N MET A 38 5.76 -14.28 -7.50
CA MET A 38 6.12 -15.68 -7.44
C MET A 38 7.43 -15.89 -6.66
N PHE A 39 8.45 -15.07 -6.93
CA PHE A 39 9.73 -15.13 -6.23
C PHE A 39 9.59 -14.87 -4.72
N TYR A 40 8.87 -13.83 -4.33
CA TYR A 40 8.61 -13.55 -2.92
C TYR A 40 7.73 -14.61 -2.27
N GLY A 41 6.76 -15.16 -3.00
CA GLY A 41 5.95 -16.28 -2.55
C GLY A 41 6.76 -17.53 -2.26
N ALA A 42 7.74 -17.85 -3.11
CA ALA A 42 8.66 -18.97 -2.89
C ALA A 42 9.50 -18.79 -1.62
N ILE A 43 10.06 -17.58 -1.40
CA ILE A 43 10.82 -17.27 -0.18
C ILE A 43 9.93 -17.34 1.07
N SER A 44 8.70 -16.84 0.96
CA SER A 44 7.71 -16.93 2.05
C SER A 44 7.37 -18.39 2.37
N GLY A 45 7.26 -19.26 1.35
CA GLY A 45 7.09 -20.69 1.53
C GLY A 45 8.24 -21.35 2.29
N LEU A 46 9.49 -20.93 2.04
CA LEU A 46 10.67 -21.43 2.76
C LEU A 46 10.58 -21.11 4.27
N THR A 47 10.21 -19.89 4.63
CA THR A 47 10.06 -19.52 6.05
C THR A 47 8.89 -20.22 6.70
N SER A 48 7.76 -20.36 5.99
CA SER A 48 6.58 -21.06 6.49
C SER A 48 6.84 -22.56 6.74
N ALA A 49 7.73 -23.16 5.97
CA ALA A 49 8.12 -24.58 6.14
C ALA A 49 8.82 -24.89 7.48
N LEU A 50 9.31 -23.86 8.19
CA LEU A 50 9.89 -24.03 9.52
C LEU A 50 8.85 -24.30 10.61
N GLY A 51 7.56 -24.01 10.34
CA GLY A 51 6.48 -24.19 11.32
C GLY A 51 6.53 -23.19 12.49
N ASP A 52 7.39 -22.19 12.42
CA ASP A 52 7.50 -21.13 13.42
C ASP A 52 6.66 -19.92 12.99
N PRO A 53 5.60 -19.57 13.75
CA PRO A 53 4.72 -18.45 13.41
C PRO A 53 5.40 -17.07 13.56
N TYR A 54 6.55 -17.00 14.22
CA TYR A 54 7.31 -15.75 14.41
C TYR A 54 8.36 -15.54 13.33
N THR A 55 8.72 -16.58 12.58
CA THR A 55 9.65 -16.48 11.46
C THR A 55 8.90 -16.23 10.16
N VAL A 56 8.85 -14.97 9.72
CA VAL A 56 8.18 -14.55 8.50
C VAL A 56 9.14 -13.84 7.56
N PHE A 57 8.97 -14.07 6.26
CA PHE A 57 9.63 -13.27 5.25
C PHE A 57 8.76 -12.07 4.89
N LEU A 58 9.30 -10.88 5.05
CA LEU A 58 8.67 -9.65 4.58
C LEU A 58 9.37 -9.19 3.30
N PRO A 59 8.67 -9.08 2.16
CA PRO A 59 9.22 -8.43 0.97
C PRO A 59 9.72 -7.02 1.28
N PRO A 60 10.73 -6.48 0.55
CA PRO A 60 11.33 -5.18 0.85
C PRO A 60 10.32 -4.04 1.03
N GLN A 61 9.28 -4.00 0.20
CA GLN A 61 8.19 -3.01 0.33
C GLN A 61 7.43 -3.15 1.65
N LYS A 62 7.11 -4.38 2.06
CA LYS A 62 6.45 -4.63 3.35
C LYS A 62 7.38 -4.46 4.56
N GLN A 63 8.70 -4.55 4.36
CA GLN A 63 9.66 -4.23 5.41
C GLN A 63 9.66 -2.73 5.74
N GLU A 64 9.57 -1.87 4.72
CA GLU A 64 9.45 -0.42 4.93
C GLU A 64 8.13 -0.08 5.61
N GLU A 65 7.00 -0.63 5.15
CA GLU A 65 5.68 -0.46 5.78
C GLU A 65 5.67 -0.90 7.25
N SER A 66 6.23 -2.09 7.55
CA SER A 66 6.31 -2.58 8.94
C SER A 66 7.25 -1.74 9.82
N ARG A 67 8.30 -1.18 9.23
CA ARG A 67 9.24 -0.30 9.93
C ARG A 67 8.60 1.05 10.23
N GLU A 68 7.82 1.57 9.31
CA GLU A 68 7.02 2.78 9.47
C GLU A 68 5.93 2.58 10.53
N GLU A 69 5.22 1.43 10.51
CA GLU A 69 4.22 1.09 11.53
C GLU A 69 4.83 0.98 12.94
N LEU A 70 6.02 0.36 13.07
CA LEU A 70 6.71 0.22 14.35
C LEU A 70 7.30 1.55 14.87
N SER A 71 7.69 2.45 13.96
CA SER A 71 8.20 3.78 14.32
C SER A 71 7.08 4.80 14.58
N GLY A 72 5.83 4.48 14.23
CA GLY A 72 4.71 5.41 14.24
C GLY A 72 4.81 6.46 13.14
N GLU A 73 5.68 6.26 12.16
CA GLU A 73 5.87 7.12 11.00
C GLU A 73 5.33 6.43 9.76
N PHE A 74 4.50 7.09 8.99
CA PHE A 74 4.05 6.59 7.71
C PHE A 74 3.93 7.70 6.66
N GLY A 75 4.15 7.33 5.41
CA GLY A 75 3.99 8.26 4.30
C GLY A 75 2.51 8.50 3.99
N GLY A 76 2.11 9.78 3.98
CA GLY A 76 0.72 10.15 3.72
C GLY A 76 0.50 11.64 3.72
N VAL A 77 -0.76 12.05 3.83
CA VAL A 77 -1.15 13.46 3.81
C VAL A 77 -1.65 13.98 5.16
N GLY A 78 -1.75 13.10 6.16
CA GLY A 78 -2.15 13.47 7.52
C GLY A 78 -3.64 13.75 7.69
N ILE A 79 -4.49 12.81 7.26
CA ILE A 79 -5.94 12.87 7.40
C ILE A 79 -6.43 11.67 8.19
N GLN A 80 -7.25 11.90 9.19
CA GLN A 80 -8.07 10.86 9.78
C GLN A 80 -9.36 10.72 8.99
N LEU A 81 -9.61 9.54 8.45
CA LEU A 81 -10.76 9.23 7.61
C LEU A 81 -11.84 8.45 8.36
N GLY A 82 -13.06 8.57 7.90
CA GLY A 82 -14.21 7.81 8.37
C GLY A 82 -15.34 7.82 7.36
N PHE A 83 -16.50 7.31 7.77
CA PHE A 83 -17.71 7.36 6.97
C PHE A 83 -18.81 8.19 7.67
N LYS A 84 -19.50 9.00 6.89
CA LYS A 84 -20.72 9.68 7.27
C LYS A 84 -21.73 9.53 6.15
N GLU A 85 -22.92 9.01 6.46
CA GLU A 85 -23.99 8.77 5.46
C GLU A 85 -23.49 7.89 4.29
N ASN A 86 -22.69 6.87 4.62
CA ASN A 86 -22.04 5.95 3.66
C ASN A 86 -21.08 6.61 2.67
N ARG A 87 -20.62 7.83 2.95
CA ARG A 87 -19.67 8.59 2.14
C ARG A 87 -18.36 8.79 2.90
N LEU A 88 -17.24 8.70 2.21
CA LEU A 88 -15.93 8.92 2.77
C LEU A 88 -15.78 10.38 3.21
N VAL A 89 -15.41 10.60 4.46
CA VAL A 89 -15.33 11.93 5.07
C VAL A 89 -14.03 12.10 5.84
N VAL A 90 -13.52 13.32 5.85
CA VAL A 90 -12.41 13.75 6.71
C VAL A 90 -12.97 13.94 8.13
N ILE A 91 -12.52 13.11 9.07
CA ILE A 91 -12.85 13.29 10.50
C ILE A 91 -12.06 14.48 11.05
N THR A 92 -10.75 14.48 10.82
CA THR A 92 -9.88 15.60 11.16
C THR A 92 -8.57 15.54 10.36
N PRO A 93 -8.08 16.66 9.83
CA PRO A 93 -6.71 16.75 9.38
C PRO A 93 -5.79 16.88 10.59
N LEU A 94 -4.65 16.20 10.56
CA LEU A 94 -3.63 16.29 11.62
C LEU A 94 -2.85 17.61 11.50
N ASP A 95 -2.47 18.18 12.63
CA ASP A 95 -1.71 19.43 12.63
C ASP A 95 -0.32 19.26 11.97
N GLU A 96 0.16 20.32 11.37
CA GLU A 96 1.46 20.39 10.69
C GLU A 96 1.62 19.42 9.50
N THR A 97 0.52 18.89 8.95
CA THR A 97 0.53 17.94 7.81
C THR A 97 0.15 18.60 6.49
N PRO A 98 0.50 17.97 5.35
CA PRO A 98 0.13 18.48 4.03
C PRO A 98 -1.36 18.79 3.87
N ALA A 99 -2.24 17.95 4.41
CA ALA A 99 -3.67 18.16 4.32
C ALA A 99 -4.13 19.42 5.09
N LYS A 100 -3.61 19.62 6.29
CA LYS A 100 -3.93 20.80 7.10
C LYS A 100 -3.43 22.07 6.44
N LEU A 101 -2.19 22.05 5.91
CA LEU A 101 -1.58 23.21 5.21
C LEU A 101 -2.31 23.54 3.91
N ALA A 102 -2.88 22.55 3.23
CA ALA A 102 -3.68 22.73 2.02
C ALA A 102 -5.13 23.17 2.29
N GLY A 103 -5.50 23.35 3.57
CA GLY A 103 -6.84 23.82 3.94
C GLY A 103 -7.93 22.77 3.91
N ILE A 104 -7.58 21.48 4.03
CA ILE A 104 -8.58 20.42 4.27
C ILE A 104 -9.15 20.58 5.67
N GLU A 105 -10.45 20.40 5.81
CA GLU A 105 -11.20 20.63 7.04
C GLU A 105 -11.98 19.37 7.49
N ALA A 106 -12.28 19.30 8.76
CA ALA A 106 -13.18 18.27 9.28
C ALA A 106 -14.57 18.42 8.66
N GLY A 107 -15.16 17.32 8.22
CA GLY A 107 -16.43 17.28 7.54
C GLY A 107 -16.37 17.39 6.01
N ASP A 108 -15.21 17.58 5.42
CA ASP A 108 -15.01 17.49 3.97
C ASP A 108 -15.32 16.06 3.50
N PHE A 109 -16.17 15.92 2.48
CA PHE A 109 -16.36 14.64 1.81
C PHE A 109 -15.31 14.47 0.71
N ILE A 110 -14.73 13.29 0.62
CA ILE A 110 -13.80 12.94 -0.45
C ILE A 110 -14.60 12.18 -1.51
N LEU A 111 -14.73 12.73 -2.70
CA LEU A 111 -15.49 12.14 -3.80
C LEU A 111 -14.64 11.26 -4.70
N ARG A 112 -13.35 11.58 -4.81
CA ARG A 112 -12.41 10.91 -5.70
C ARG A 112 -11.00 11.01 -5.15
N ILE A 113 -10.21 9.96 -5.38
CA ILE A 113 -8.79 9.90 -5.05
C ILE A 113 -8.05 9.54 -6.34
N LYS A 114 -7.05 10.34 -6.69
CA LYS A 114 -6.26 10.16 -7.90
C LYS A 114 -4.77 10.13 -7.56
N ASP A 115 -4.10 9.07 -7.97
CA ASP A 115 -2.64 8.93 -7.89
C ASP A 115 -2.11 8.67 -9.30
N GLU A 116 -1.68 9.75 -9.97
CA GLU A 116 -1.23 9.70 -11.36
C GLU A 116 0.02 8.84 -11.53
N LYS A 117 0.89 8.83 -10.52
CA LYS A 117 2.13 8.06 -10.56
C LYS A 117 1.88 6.56 -10.61
N ASN A 118 0.87 6.10 -9.88
CA ASN A 118 0.48 4.69 -9.82
C ASN A 118 -0.67 4.35 -10.76
N GLY A 119 -1.15 5.29 -11.58
CA GLY A 119 -2.24 5.09 -12.53
C GLY A 119 -3.59 4.84 -11.85
N ILE A 120 -3.77 5.32 -10.62
CA ILE A 120 -5.00 5.13 -9.85
C ILE A 120 -5.90 6.35 -10.03
N ASP A 121 -7.15 6.10 -10.38
CA ASP A 121 -8.23 7.09 -10.44
C ASP A 121 -9.50 6.44 -9.89
N ARG A 122 -9.80 6.68 -8.62
CA ARG A 122 -10.85 5.97 -7.88
C ARG A 122 -11.92 6.92 -7.35
N VAL A 123 -13.17 6.69 -7.77
CA VAL A 123 -14.35 7.29 -7.13
C VAL A 123 -14.58 6.60 -5.79
N THR A 124 -14.92 7.36 -4.76
CA THR A 124 -15.04 6.87 -3.39
C THR A 124 -16.40 6.27 -3.04
N ASP A 125 -17.33 6.26 -3.97
CA ASP A 125 -18.60 5.56 -3.78
C ASP A 125 -18.34 4.05 -3.70
N GLY A 126 -18.81 3.43 -2.61
CA GLY A 126 -18.59 2.01 -2.33
C GLY A 126 -17.16 1.60 -1.97
N ILE A 127 -16.24 2.55 -1.76
CA ILE A 127 -14.87 2.24 -1.31
C ILE A 127 -14.88 1.82 0.16
N THR A 128 -13.98 0.93 0.54
CA THR A 128 -13.74 0.60 1.95
C THR A 128 -12.71 1.55 2.56
N LEU A 129 -12.73 1.70 3.90
CA LEU A 129 -11.77 2.57 4.58
C LEU A 129 -10.31 2.12 4.37
N PRO A 130 -9.97 0.82 4.46
CA PRO A 130 -8.63 0.34 4.16
C PRO A 130 -8.18 0.68 2.73
N GLU A 131 -9.03 0.49 1.72
CA GLU A 131 -8.71 0.84 0.32
C GLU A 131 -8.44 2.35 0.16
N ALA A 132 -9.26 3.20 0.78
CA ALA A 132 -9.04 4.64 0.72
C ALA A 132 -7.71 5.04 1.37
N VAL A 133 -7.40 4.45 2.52
CA VAL A 133 -6.15 4.68 3.26
C VAL A 133 -4.95 4.21 2.43
N GLU A 134 -5.04 3.03 1.80
CA GLU A 134 -3.97 2.47 0.96
C GLU A 134 -3.64 3.39 -0.23
N ILE A 135 -4.66 3.94 -0.91
CA ILE A 135 -4.45 4.83 -2.06
C ILE A 135 -3.90 6.20 -1.61
N ILE A 136 -4.36 6.72 -0.47
CA ILE A 136 -3.92 8.03 0.03
C ILE A 136 -2.51 7.97 0.61
N ARG A 137 -2.13 6.85 1.24
CA ARG A 137 -0.75 6.59 1.69
C ARG A 137 0.18 6.41 0.50
N GLY A 138 1.46 6.49 0.76
CA GLY A 138 2.51 6.24 -0.23
C GLY A 138 3.78 7.00 0.08
N PRO A 139 4.83 6.83 -0.74
CA PRO A 139 6.15 7.40 -0.49
C PRO A 139 6.12 8.92 -0.32
N LYS A 140 6.93 9.40 0.63
CA LYS A 140 7.16 10.84 0.82
C LYS A 140 7.56 11.52 -0.48
N GLY A 141 6.92 12.62 -0.77
CA GLY A 141 7.18 13.42 -1.96
C GLY A 141 6.27 13.13 -3.14
N ASP A 142 5.59 11.98 -3.16
CA ASP A 142 4.66 11.63 -4.23
C ASP A 142 3.33 12.39 -4.11
N PRO A 143 2.76 12.89 -5.21
CA PRO A 143 1.50 13.62 -5.18
C PRO A 143 0.31 12.66 -5.09
N VAL A 144 -0.75 13.12 -4.43
CA VAL A 144 -2.09 12.56 -4.51
C VAL A 144 -3.10 13.70 -4.65
N ILE A 145 -4.12 13.53 -5.47
CA ILE A 145 -5.16 14.53 -5.71
C ILE A 145 -6.46 14.01 -5.10
N LEU A 146 -7.07 14.84 -4.27
CA LEU A 146 -8.36 14.57 -3.66
C LEU A 146 -9.39 15.52 -4.25
N THR A 147 -10.53 14.98 -4.73
CA THR A 147 -11.70 15.80 -5.05
C THR A 147 -12.57 15.93 -3.81
N ILE A 148 -12.73 17.14 -3.32
CA ILE A 148 -13.38 17.48 -2.07
C ILE A 148 -14.75 18.13 -2.34
N GLU A 149 -15.75 17.73 -1.56
CA GLU A 149 -17.04 18.42 -1.44
C GLU A 149 -17.17 18.99 -0.04
N ARG A 150 -17.31 20.31 0.06
CA ARG A 150 -17.46 21.04 1.32
C ARG A 150 -18.80 21.77 1.36
N GLY A 151 -19.72 21.29 2.18
CA GLY A 151 -21.04 21.88 2.36
C GLY A 151 -21.81 22.00 1.04
N LYS A 152 -22.18 23.23 0.66
CA LYS A 152 -22.91 23.53 -0.59
C LYS A 152 -22.01 24.06 -1.71
N GLN A 153 -20.71 24.02 -1.53
CA GLN A 153 -19.77 24.47 -2.55
C GLN A 153 -19.68 23.46 -3.70
N LYS A 154 -19.26 23.94 -4.88
CA LYS A 154 -18.93 23.02 -5.97
C LYS A 154 -17.71 22.20 -5.58
N PRO A 155 -17.66 20.90 -5.93
CA PRO A 155 -16.48 20.10 -5.71
C PRO A 155 -15.22 20.74 -6.30
N PHE A 156 -14.12 20.63 -5.58
CA PHE A 156 -12.82 21.17 -5.98
C PHE A 156 -11.72 20.15 -5.73
N GLU A 157 -10.63 20.26 -6.50
CA GLU A 157 -9.48 19.37 -6.36
C GLU A 157 -8.42 20.01 -5.49
N VAL A 158 -7.83 19.18 -4.63
CA VAL A 158 -6.68 19.53 -3.79
C VAL A 158 -5.55 18.57 -4.10
N SER A 159 -4.45 19.10 -4.64
CA SER A 159 -3.24 18.32 -4.85
C SER A 159 -2.38 18.38 -3.59
N LEU A 160 -2.09 17.22 -3.03
CA LEU A 160 -1.33 17.05 -1.79
C LEU A 160 -0.04 16.30 -2.09
N LYS A 161 1.06 16.77 -1.55
CA LYS A 161 2.33 16.07 -1.59
C LYS A 161 2.49 15.28 -0.31
N ARG A 162 2.60 13.94 -0.41
CA ARG A 162 2.77 13.07 0.75
C ARG A 162 4.01 13.45 1.55
N ASP A 163 3.92 13.37 2.86
CA ASP A 163 5.03 13.58 3.78
C ASP A 163 5.05 12.47 4.83
N THR A 164 6.11 12.41 5.63
CA THR A 164 6.16 11.54 6.80
C THR A 164 5.21 12.07 7.86
N ILE A 165 4.24 11.26 8.24
CA ILE A 165 3.25 11.58 9.27
C ILE A 165 3.66 10.92 10.57
N LEU A 166 3.82 11.72 11.60
CA LEU A 166 4.13 11.27 12.95
C LEU A 166 2.84 11.21 13.77
N VAL A 167 2.41 10.01 14.17
CA VAL A 167 1.34 9.87 15.13
C VAL A 167 1.96 9.81 16.53
N LYS A 168 1.86 10.90 17.27
CA LYS A 168 2.27 10.89 18.68
C LYS A 168 1.34 9.93 19.43
N SER A 169 1.88 8.78 19.84
CA SER A 169 1.21 7.92 20.82
C SER A 169 1.09 8.71 22.13
N VAL A 170 -0.13 8.85 22.63
CA VAL A 170 -0.42 9.42 23.95
C VAL A 170 -0.22 8.33 24.99
#